data_a25f356df1e46433e6fad20c60ed3342
#
_entry.id   a25f356df1e46433e6fad20c60ed3342
#
_cell.length_a   1.000
_cell.length_b   1.000
_cell.length_c   1.000
_cell.angle_alpha   90.00
_cell.angle_beta   90.00
_cell.angle_gamma   90.00
#
_symmetry.space_group_name_H-M   'P 1'
#
loop_
_entity.id
_entity.type
_entity.pdbx_description
1 polymer ?
#
loop_
_entity_poly.entity_id
_entity_poly.type
_entity_poly.pdbx_seq_one_letter_code
_entity_poly.pdbx_strand_id
1 'polypeptide(L)'
;FMTSYIPTSGSTVTRNQEEVFGAGSSDLINSTEGVLYGEIAALANDLTRRIITITDGTLNSIVKLEYKNTSNQIEAVLYNGNTECLILHTLSDETEFNKIAFKYKQDDFSLFVNGIKVGTDTSGAVFTPNTLNNLSFYQGNSNNLYGKVKCVAVFKEALTDDELECLTSDETSFSSFNALALANNYTII
;
A
#
# COMPACT_ATOMS: atom_id res chain seq x y z
N PHE A 1 19.16 -8.35 7.58
CA PHE A 1 19.20 -7.03 8.19
C PHE A 1 19.58 -7.17 9.65
N MET A 2 20.62 -6.48 10.10
CA MET A 2 20.92 -6.39 11.53
C MET A 2 19.90 -5.40 12.14
N THR A 3 19.05 -5.90 13.01
CA THR A 3 18.17 -5.05 13.81
C THR A 3 19.01 -4.27 14.81
N SER A 4 18.56 -3.07 15.21
CA SER A 4 19.24 -2.28 16.24
C SER A 4 19.43 -3.10 17.52
N TYR A 5 20.62 -3.00 18.11
CA TYR A 5 20.97 -3.69 19.36
C TYR A 5 20.05 -3.21 20.49
N ILE A 6 19.43 -4.17 21.18
CA ILE A 6 18.68 -3.90 22.40
C ILE A 6 19.51 -4.46 23.56
N PRO A 7 20.04 -3.62 24.46
CA PRO A 7 20.77 -4.10 25.61
C PRO A 7 19.82 -4.83 26.57
N THR A 8 20.11 -6.12 26.83
CA THR A 8 19.39 -6.92 27.81
C THR A 8 20.24 -7.04 29.06
N SER A 9 19.82 -6.45 30.16
CA SER A 9 20.51 -6.54 31.46
C SER A 9 20.02 -7.72 32.28
N GLY A 10 20.16 -8.95 31.75
CA GLY A 10 19.81 -10.19 32.45
C GLY A 10 18.31 -10.54 32.48
N SER A 11 17.47 -9.80 31.77
CA SER A 11 16.04 -10.11 31.59
C SER A 11 15.66 -10.06 30.10
N THR A 12 14.59 -10.78 29.74
CA THR A 12 14.03 -10.71 28.39
C THR A 12 13.48 -9.31 28.14
N VAL A 13 13.93 -8.66 27.07
CA VAL A 13 13.39 -7.38 26.61
C VAL A 13 12.59 -7.63 25.35
N THR A 14 11.33 -7.23 25.36
CA THR A 14 10.49 -7.24 24.17
C THR A 14 10.74 -5.98 23.37
N ARG A 15 11.09 -6.13 22.09
CA ARG A 15 11.16 -4.99 21.19
C ARG A 15 9.76 -4.45 20.93
N ASN A 16 9.58 -3.16 21.14
CA ASN A 16 8.36 -2.52 20.69
C ASN A 16 8.25 -2.60 19.16
N GLN A 17 7.03 -2.69 18.67
CA GLN A 17 6.70 -2.62 17.26
C GLN A 17 7.26 -1.33 16.65
N GLU A 18 7.79 -1.41 15.44
CA GLU A 18 8.12 -0.23 14.66
C GLU A 18 6.82 0.39 14.13
N GLU A 19 6.64 1.67 14.36
CA GLU A 19 5.44 2.39 13.97
C GLU A 19 5.84 3.54 13.03
N VAL A 20 5.11 3.68 11.93
CA VAL A 20 5.20 4.84 11.05
C VAL A 20 3.98 5.70 11.30
N PHE A 21 4.21 6.90 11.87
CA PHE A 21 3.17 7.89 12.10
C PHE A 21 3.48 9.16 11.33
N GLY A 22 2.47 9.75 10.71
CA GLY A 22 2.56 11.07 10.15
C GLY A 22 3.58 11.21 9.02
N ALA A 23 3.87 10.12 8.30
CA ALA A 23 4.72 10.20 7.12
C ALA A 23 3.92 10.79 5.96
N GLY A 24 4.39 11.90 5.41
CA GLY A 24 3.75 12.58 4.29
C GLY A 24 3.17 13.94 4.65
N SER A 25 2.59 14.57 3.67
CA SER A 25 1.85 15.83 3.76
C SER A 25 0.89 15.92 2.57
N SER A 26 -0.05 16.86 2.60
CA SER A 26 -0.92 17.14 1.45
C SER A 26 -0.15 17.56 0.19
N ASP A 27 1.10 18.01 0.33
CA ASP A 27 1.95 18.33 -0.84
C ASP A 27 2.53 17.07 -1.48
N LEU A 28 2.66 15.98 -0.73
CA LEU A 28 3.22 14.69 -1.19
C LEU A 28 2.14 13.68 -1.56
N ILE A 29 0.92 13.85 -1.04
CA ILE A 29 -0.22 12.95 -1.25
C ILE A 29 -1.30 13.71 -1.99
N ASN A 30 -1.71 13.20 -3.16
CA ASN A 30 -2.85 13.76 -3.88
C ASN A 30 -4.14 13.06 -3.42
N SER A 31 -5.11 13.85 -3.01
CA SER A 31 -6.39 13.34 -2.49
C SER A 31 -7.38 12.94 -3.58
N THR A 32 -7.22 13.49 -4.80
CA THR A 32 -8.17 13.30 -5.89
C THR A 32 -7.82 12.13 -6.81
N GLU A 33 -6.56 11.73 -6.81
CA GLU A 33 -6.07 10.57 -7.55
C GLU A 33 -4.70 10.13 -7.03
N GLY A 34 -4.29 8.92 -7.33
CA GLY A 34 -2.96 8.44 -6.98
C GLY A 34 -2.84 6.93 -6.97
N VAL A 35 -1.69 6.46 -6.47
CA VAL A 35 -1.44 5.04 -6.23
C VAL A 35 -0.82 4.84 -4.87
N LEU A 36 -1.37 3.90 -4.10
CA LEU A 36 -0.73 3.33 -2.92
C LEU A 36 -0.07 2.01 -3.33
N TYR A 37 1.25 1.96 -3.26
CA TYR A 37 2.05 0.78 -3.58
C TYR A 37 2.72 0.21 -2.35
N GLY A 38 2.78 -1.12 -2.26
CA GLY A 38 3.55 -1.84 -1.25
C GLY A 38 4.17 -3.13 -1.80
N GLU A 39 5.46 -3.35 -1.52
CA GLU A 39 6.08 -4.68 -1.61
C GLU A 39 6.20 -5.21 -0.18
N ILE A 40 5.23 -6.03 0.21
CA ILE A 40 4.95 -6.41 1.59
C ILE A 40 4.65 -7.90 1.73
N ALA A 41 4.88 -8.44 2.93
CA ALA A 41 4.51 -9.80 3.31
C ALA A 41 4.00 -9.83 4.75
N ALA A 42 3.04 -10.68 5.05
CA ALA A 42 2.65 -10.99 6.41
C ALA A 42 3.76 -11.80 7.13
N LEU A 43 3.86 -11.72 8.44
CA LEU A 43 4.79 -12.57 9.21
C LEU A 43 4.30 -14.02 9.28
N ALA A 44 2.99 -14.21 9.30
CA ALA A 44 2.33 -15.51 9.36
C ALA A 44 0.93 -15.38 8.76
N ASN A 45 0.41 -16.49 8.25
CA ASN A 45 -1.00 -16.61 7.86
C ASN A 45 -1.81 -17.03 9.11
N ASP A 46 -2.01 -16.07 10.00
CA ASP A 46 -2.64 -16.24 11.31
C ASP A 46 -3.99 -15.52 11.43
N LEU A 47 -4.55 -15.08 10.30
CA LEU A 47 -5.81 -14.35 10.18
C LEU A 47 -5.80 -13.00 10.92
N THR A 48 -4.62 -12.46 11.21
CA THR A 48 -4.47 -11.13 11.80
C THR A 48 -4.53 -10.08 10.70
N ARG A 49 -5.35 -9.07 10.90
CA ARG A 49 -5.41 -7.92 9.99
C ARG A 49 -4.13 -7.12 10.05
N ARG A 50 -3.60 -6.74 8.89
CA ARG A 50 -2.39 -5.94 8.73
C ARG A 50 -2.63 -4.89 7.67
N ILE A 51 -2.33 -3.63 7.97
CA ILE A 51 -2.84 -2.53 7.18
C ILE A 51 -1.78 -1.47 6.90
N ILE A 52 -1.84 -0.91 5.68
CA ILE A 52 -1.20 0.35 5.28
C ILE A 52 -2.30 1.31 4.87
N THR A 53 -2.26 2.53 5.38
CA THR A 53 -3.27 3.56 5.09
C THR A 53 -2.66 4.86 4.63
N ILE A 54 -3.39 5.55 3.75
CA ILE A 54 -3.28 7.00 3.56
C ILE A 54 -4.56 7.61 4.13
N THR A 55 -4.44 8.63 4.98
CA THR A 55 -5.58 9.17 5.74
C THR A 55 -5.39 10.67 6.04
N ASP A 56 -6.44 11.30 6.52
CA ASP A 56 -6.42 12.65 7.11
C ASP A 56 -6.17 12.63 8.63
N GLY A 57 -5.82 11.49 9.20
CA GLY A 57 -5.71 11.26 10.64
C GLY A 57 -7.01 10.81 11.30
N THR A 58 -8.11 10.72 10.55
CA THR A 58 -9.39 10.21 11.02
C THR A 58 -9.71 8.85 10.40
N LEU A 59 -10.83 8.25 10.81
CA LEU A 59 -11.35 7.01 10.21
C LEU A 59 -12.35 7.27 9.06
N ASN A 60 -12.55 8.54 8.68
CA ASN A 60 -13.55 8.92 7.69
C ASN A 60 -12.98 9.13 6.28
N SER A 61 -11.67 9.31 6.17
CA SER A 61 -10.99 9.56 4.90
C SER A 61 -9.80 8.62 4.79
N ILE A 62 -9.96 7.49 4.10
CA ILE A 62 -8.96 6.42 4.09
C ILE A 62 -8.83 5.82 2.70
N VAL A 63 -7.57 5.71 2.23
CA VAL A 63 -7.14 4.77 1.19
C VAL A 63 -6.31 3.70 1.89
N LYS A 64 -6.62 2.41 1.68
CA LYS A 64 -5.90 1.34 2.39
C LYS A 64 -5.62 0.12 1.53
N LEU A 65 -4.53 -0.56 1.90
CA LEU A 65 -4.24 -1.95 1.59
C LEU A 65 -4.25 -2.75 2.89
N GLU A 66 -4.98 -3.85 2.94
CA GLU A 66 -5.18 -4.63 4.16
C GLU A 66 -5.14 -6.13 3.89
N TYR A 67 -4.23 -6.86 4.57
CA TYR A 67 -4.39 -8.30 4.75
C TYR A 67 -5.57 -8.55 5.67
N LYS A 68 -6.48 -9.40 5.24
CA LYS A 68 -7.74 -9.67 5.95
C LYS A 68 -7.56 -10.73 7.04
N ASN A 69 -8.60 -10.88 7.86
CA ASN A 69 -8.79 -12.02 8.74
C ASN A 69 -9.31 -13.28 8.01
N THR A 70 -9.00 -13.38 6.73
CA THR A 70 -9.26 -14.53 5.86
C THR A 70 -7.93 -14.88 5.20
N SER A 71 -7.55 -16.14 5.25
CA SER A 71 -6.27 -16.64 4.73
C SER A 71 -5.99 -16.17 3.30
N ASN A 72 -4.79 -15.62 3.10
CA ASN A 72 -4.28 -15.16 1.81
C ASN A 72 -5.14 -14.07 1.14
N GLN A 73 -5.95 -13.33 1.87
CA GLN A 73 -6.81 -12.32 1.27
C GLN A 73 -6.27 -10.90 1.51
N ILE A 74 -6.12 -10.15 0.41
CA ILE A 74 -5.83 -8.72 0.41
C ILE A 74 -7.06 -7.92 0.00
N GLU A 75 -7.27 -6.78 0.66
CA GLU A 75 -8.33 -5.83 0.38
C GLU A 75 -7.73 -4.47 0.05
N ALA A 76 -8.20 -3.85 -1.03
CA ALA A 76 -7.98 -2.45 -1.32
C ALA A 76 -9.29 -1.68 -1.14
N VAL A 77 -9.25 -0.59 -0.37
CA VAL A 77 -10.45 0.19 -0.07
C VAL A 77 -10.17 1.67 -0.19
N LEU A 78 -11.12 2.40 -0.77
CA LEU A 78 -11.29 3.82 -0.55
C LEU A 78 -12.58 4.05 0.25
N TYR A 79 -12.44 4.72 1.40
CA TYR A 79 -13.54 5.09 2.29
C TYR A 79 -13.55 6.61 2.49
N ASN A 80 -14.67 7.24 2.11
CA ASN A 80 -14.88 8.69 2.24
C ASN A 80 -16.24 8.94 2.90
N GLY A 81 -16.34 8.57 4.20
CA GLY A 81 -17.62 8.54 4.91
C GLY A 81 -18.52 7.36 4.52
N ASN A 82 -18.34 6.83 3.31
CA ASN A 82 -18.92 5.60 2.78
C ASN A 82 -17.82 4.79 2.09
N THR A 83 -18.07 3.50 1.86
CA THR A 83 -17.20 2.69 1.01
C THR A 83 -17.45 3.06 -0.44
N GLU A 84 -16.51 3.79 -1.04
CA GLU A 84 -16.57 4.23 -2.42
C GLU A 84 -15.98 3.20 -3.38
N CYS A 85 -14.96 2.46 -2.93
CA CYS A 85 -14.36 1.36 -3.67
C CYS A 85 -13.94 0.25 -2.69
N LEU A 86 -14.20 -1.00 -3.06
CA LEU A 86 -13.72 -2.18 -2.35
C LEU A 86 -13.35 -3.27 -3.36
N ILE A 87 -12.07 -3.63 -3.41
CA ILE A 87 -11.57 -4.71 -4.25
C ILE A 87 -10.90 -5.76 -3.36
N LEU A 88 -11.36 -7.00 -3.46
CA LEU A 88 -10.81 -8.15 -2.76
C LEU A 88 -10.07 -9.06 -3.74
N HIS A 89 -8.92 -9.58 -3.31
CA HIS A 89 -8.17 -10.57 -4.07
C HIS A 89 -7.58 -11.64 -3.14
N THR A 90 -7.47 -12.88 -3.65
CA THR A 90 -6.83 -13.98 -2.93
C THR A 90 -5.41 -14.17 -3.48
N LEU A 91 -4.41 -13.96 -2.62
CA LEU A 91 -3.00 -14.16 -2.92
C LEU A 91 -2.65 -15.66 -2.97
N SER A 92 -1.58 -16.00 -3.63
CA SER A 92 -1.00 -17.36 -3.55
C SER A 92 -0.49 -17.67 -2.16
N ASP A 93 0.24 -16.72 -1.56
CA ASP A 93 0.77 -16.80 -0.20
C ASP A 93 1.00 -15.37 0.34
N GLU A 94 0.33 -15.02 1.43
CA GLU A 94 0.50 -13.71 2.07
C GLU A 94 1.81 -13.58 2.86
N THR A 95 2.50 -14.70 3.16
CA THR A 95 3.78 -14.71 3.89
C THR A 95 4.98 -14.49 2.98
N GLU A 96 4.80 -14.63 1.68
CA GLU A 96 5.75 -14.24 0.65
C GLU A 96 5.57 -12.75 0.27
N PHE A 97 6.62 -12.14 -0.25
CA PHE A 97 6.52 -10.75 -0.71
C PHE A 97 5.61 -10.65 -1.93
N ASN A 98 4.59 -9.84 -1.81
CA ASN A 98 3.69 -9.48 -2.89
C ASN A 98 3.86 -8.00 -3.22
N LYS A 99 3.95 -7.68 -4.51
CA LYS A 99 3.93 -6.32 -5.03
C LYS A 99 2.49 -5.94 -5.33
N ILE A 100 1.98 -4.97 -4.61
CA ILE A 100 0.56 -4.60 -4.63
C ILE A 100 0.45 -3.11 -4.91
N ALA A 101 -0.35 -2.73 -5.90
CA ALA A 101 -0.64 -1.35 -6.23
C ALA A 101 -2.14 -1.11 -6.30
N PHE A 102 -2.63 -0.18 -5.51
CA PHE A 102 -4.01 0.29 -5.54
C PHE A 102 -4.08 1.68 -6.13
N LYS A 103 -4.59 1.77 -7.37
CA LYS A 103 -4.90 3.03 -8.05
C LYS A 103 -6.25 3.54 -7.58
N TYR A 104 -6.32 4.83 -7.24
CA TYR A 104 -7.56 5.53 -6.93
C TYR A 104 -7.67 6.82 -7.75
N LYS A 105 -8.78 6.97 -8.40
CA LYS A 105 -9.23 8.15 -9.13
C LYS A 105 -10.74 8.06 -9.26
N GLN A 106 -11.44 9.19 -9.34
CA GLN A 106 -12.90 9.19 -9.47
C GLN A 106 -13.34 8.30 -10.65
N ASP A 107 -14.23 7.36 -10.37
CA ASP A 107 -14.78 6.40 -11.33
C ASP A 107 -13.71 5.52 -12.03
N ASP A 108 -12.48 5.45 -11.47
CA ASP A 108 -11.37 4.68 -12.04
C ASP A 108 -10.47 4.12 -10.92
N PHE A 109 -10.88 2.98 -10.37
CA PHE A 109 -10.13 2.26 -9.33
C PHE A 109 -9.63 0.93 -9.87
N SER A 110 -8.41 0.55 -9.51
CA SER A 110 -7.88 -0.76 -9.88
C SER A 110 -6.86 -1.27 -8.89
N LEU A 111 -6.83 -2.59 -8.73
CA LEU A 111 -5.87 -3.30 -7.90
C LEU A 111 -5.00 -4.19 -8.79
N PHE A 112 -3.68 -4.03 -8.66
CA PHE A 112 -2.67 -4.83 -9.32
C PHE A 112 -1.88 -5.62 -8.28
N VAL A 113 -1.64 -6.89 -8.56
CA VAL A 113 -0.88 -7.80 -7.71
C VAL A 113 0.09 -8.60 -8.58
N ASN A 114 1.38 -8.51 -8.29
CA ASN A 114 2.43 -9.30 -8.95
C ASN A 114 2.33 -9.25 -10.50
N GLY A 115 2.17 -8.05 -11.07
CA GLY A 115 2.10 -7.82 -12.52
C GLY A 115 0.73 -8.06 -13.16
N ILE A 116 -0.30 -8.35 -12.37
CA ILE A 116 -1.63 -8.69 -12.90
C ILE A 116 -2.67 -7.73 -12.32
N LYS A 117 -3.53 -7.16 -13.20
CA LYS A 117 -4.74 -6.45 -12.77
C LYS A 117 -5.76 -7.45 -12.24
N VAL A 118 -6.01 -7.43 -10.93
CA VAL A 118 -6.86 -8.42 -10.26
C VAL A 118 -8.26 -7.91 -9.94
N GLY A 119 -8.50 -6.60 -10.10
CA GLY A 119 -9.83 -6.04 -9.90
C GLY A 119 -9.92 -4.58 -10.35
N THR A 120 -11.13 -4.16 -10.68
CA THR A 120 -11.48 -2.78 -11.05
C THR A 120 -12.82 -2.40 -10.44
N ASP A 121 -12.98 -1.10 -10.16
CA ASP A 121 -14.28 -0.47 -9.91
C ASP A 121 -14.32 0.82 -10.73
N THR A 122 -15.41 1.03 -11.47
CA THR A 122 -15.60 2.16 -12.39
C THR A 122 -16.65 3.13 -11.87
N SER A 123 -16.96 3.06 -10.57
CA SER A 123 -17.90 3.96 -9.91
C SER A 123 -17.42 4.25 -8.50
N GLY A 124 -17.43 5.51 -8.11
CA GLY A 124 -17.07 5.92 -6.75
C GLY A 124 -16.41 7.29 -6.73
N ALA A 125 -16.61 8.00 -5.63
CA ALA A 125 -16.01 9.30 -5.40
C ALA A 125 -14.61 9.17 -4.76
N VAL A 126 -13.81 10.19 -4.96
CA VAL A 126 -12.55 10.42 -4.25
C VAL A 126 -12.70 11.59 -3.27
N PHE A 127 -11.61 11.99 -2.65
CA PHE A 127 -11.64 13.08 -1.66
C PHE A 127 -11.54 14.46 -2.32
N THR A 128 -11.92 15.48 -1.59
CA THR A 128 -11.59 16.86 -1.96
C THR A 128 -10.07 17.09 -1.87
N PRO A 129 -9.52 18.04 -2.66
CA PRO A 129 -8.09 18.35 -2.60
C PRO A 129 -7.59 18.63 -1.17
N ASN A 130 -6.38 18.19 -0.86
CA ASN A 130 -5.70 18.39 0.43
C ASN A 130 -6.35 17.69 1.64
N THR A 131 -7.24 16.71 1.44
CA THR A 131 -7.82 15.92 2.52
C THR A 131 -6.78 14.95 3.08
N LEU A 132 -6.17 14.14 2.22
CA LEU A 132 -5.19 13.13 2.64
C LEU A 132 -3.82 13.77 2.87
N ASN A 133 -3.19 13.47 4.00
CA ASN A 133 -1.91 14.09 4.38
C ASN A 133 -0.98 13.17 5.18
N ASN A 134 -1.37 11.92 5.41
CA ASN A 134 -0.68 11.04 6.33
C ASN A 134 -0.64 9.60 5.81
N LEU A 135 0.58 9.04 5.65
CA LEU A 135 0.81 7.62 5.44
C LEU A 135 1.09 6.95 6.79
N SER A 136 0.38 5.87 7.09
CA SER A 136 0.51 5.14 8.35
C SER A 136 0.46 3.63 8.13
N PHE A 137 1.11 2.89 9.05
CA PHE A 137 1.07 1.43 9.10
C PHE A 137 0.06 0.93 10.14
N TYR A 138 -1.02 1.67 10.33
CA TYR A 138 -2.09 1.33 11.26
C TYR A 138 -3.40 2.02 10.86
N GLN A 139 -4.50 1.56 11.42
CA GLN A 139 -5.79 2.23 11.36
C GLN A 139 -6.37 2.32 12.77
N GLY A 140 -6.40 3.51 13.35
CA GLY A 140 -7.05 3.83 14.63
C GLY A 140 -6.64 2.87 15.74
N ASN A 141 -5.59 2.93 16.39
CA ASN A 141 -5.09 2.14 17.55
C ASN A 141 -5.20 0.60 17.42
N SER A 142 -5.49 0.07 16.23
CA SER A 142 -5.62 -1.35 15.96
C SER A 142 -5.18 -1.68 14.53
N ASN A 143 -4.95 -2.97 14.24
CA ASN A 143 -4.62 -3.47 12.91
C ASN A 143 -3.32 -2.90 12.34
N ASN A 144 -2.26 -2.91 13.12
CA ASN A 144 -0.94 -2.47 12.67
C ASN A 144 -0.39 -3.40 11.57
N LEU A 145 0.46 -2.86 10.69
CA LEU A 145 1.21 -3.68 9.74
C LEU A 145 2.26 -4.52 10.47
N TYR A 146 1.84 -5.68 10.97
CA TYR A 146 2.75 -6.66 11.57
C TYR A 146 3.26 -7.59 10.46
N GLY A 147 4.27 -7.13 9.74
CA GLY A 147 4.75 -7.77 8.51
C GLY A 147 6.17 -7.40 8.14
N LYS A 148 6.58 -7.85 6.98
CA LYS A 148 7.84 -7.50 6.33
C LYS A 148 7.55 -6.45 5.26
N VAL A 149 8.38 -5.44 5.16
CA VAL A 149 8.27 -4.37 4.17
C VAL A 149 9.59 -4.26 3.42
N LYS A 150 9.55 -4.34 2.10
CA LYS A 150 10.68 -3.98 1.24
C LYS A 150 10.54 -2.56 0.71
N CYS A 151 9.32 -2.20 0.30
CA CYS A 151 9.03 -0.88 -0.23
C CYS A 151 7.58 -0.48 0.08
N VAL A 152 7.36 0.80 0.37
CA VAL A 152 6.05 1.45 0.31
C VAL A 152 6.23 2.77 -0.40
N ALA A 153 5.37 3.06 -1.36
CA ALA A 153 5.41 4.30 -2.12
C ALA A 153 3.99 4.85 -2.34
N VAL A 154 3.91 6.16 -2.47
CA VAL A 154 2.69 6.87 -2.83
C VAL A 154 2.99 7.70 -4.08
N PHE A 155 2.20 7.49 -5.13
CA PHE A 155 2.28 8.28 -6.35
C PHE A 155 1.14 9.30 -6.36
N LYS A 156 1.44 10.52 -6.78
CA LYS A 156 0.47 11.63 -6.83
C LYS A 156 -0.48 11.55 -8.01
N GLU A 157 -0.17 10.72 -8.98
CA GLU A 157 -0.92 10.55 -10.21
C GLU A 157 -1.47 9.12 -10.30
N ALA A 158 -2.65 8.98 -10.87
CA ALA A 158 -3.18 7.68 -11.24
C ALA A 158 -2.39 7.14 -12.43
N LEU A 159 -1.47 6.22 -12.16
CA LEU A 159 -0.65 5.58 -13.18
C LEU A 159 -1.52 4.79 -14.16
N THR A 160 -1.05 4.63 -15.38
CA THR A 160 -1.68 3.78 -16.39
C THR A 160 -1.60 2.31 -16.02
N ASP A 161 -2.42 1.48 -16.63
CA ASP A 161 -2.42 0.04 -16.40
C ASP A 161 -1.06 -0.58 -16.74
N ASP A 162 -0.43 -0.20 -17.85
CA ASP A 162 0.89 -0.69 -18.27
C ASP A 162 1.98 -0.33 -17.25
N GLU A 163 1.91 0.90 -16.69
CA GLU A 163 2.83 1.34 -15.63
C GLU A 163 2.62 0.54 -14.33
N LEU A 164 1.37 0.23 -13.98
CA LEU A 164 1.04 -0.55 -12.79
C LEU A 164 1.41 -2.03 -12.94
N GLU A 165 1.22 -2.61 -14.12
CA GLU A 165 1.71 -3.95 -14.44
C GLU A 165 3.23 -4.01 -14.29
N CYS A 166 3.95 -3.04 -14.89
CA CYS A 166 5.40 -2.96 -14.79
C CYS A 166 5.87 -2.75 -13.33
N LEU A 167 5.23 -1.84 -12.58
CA LEU A 167 5.57 -1.54 -11.18
C LEU A 167 5.40 -2.76 -10.27
N THR A 168 4.40 -3.58 -10.52
CA THR A 168 4.08 -4.75 -9.70
C THR A 168 4.67 -6.06 -10.23
N SER A 169 5.25 -6.08 -11.44
CA SER A 169 5.84 -7.29 -12.01
C SER A 169 7.12 -7.72 -11.28
N ASP A 170 7.41 -9.04 -11.31
CA ASP A 170 8.68 -9.61 -10.83
C ASP A 170 9.78 -9.59 -11.90
N GLU A 171 9.51 -8.98 -13.04
CA GLU A 171 10.48 -8.85 -14.10
C GLU A 171 11.74 -8.12 -13.58
N THR A 172 12.75 -8.90 -13.27
CA THR A 172 14.09 -8.43 -12.87
C THR A 172 14.86 -7.79 -14.02
N SER A 173 14.23 -7.61 -15.18
CA SER A 173 14.87 -6.95 -16.31
C SER A 173 14.89 -5.44 -16.05
N PHE A 174 16.03 -4.98 -15.57
CA PHE A 174 16.44 -3.56 -15.57
C PHE A 174 16.11 -2.86 -16.89
N SER A 175 15.93 -3.62 -17.97
CA SER A 175 15.54 -3.14 -19.29
C SER A 175 14.09 -2.62 -19.36
N SER A 176 13.14 -3.17 -18.62
CA SER A 176 11.75 -2.68 -18.67
C SER A 176 11.56 -1.41 -17.85
N PHE A 177 12.17 -1.31 -16.68
CA PHE A 177 12.12 -0.09 -15.87
C PHE A 177 12.87 1.07 -16.56
N ASN A 178 14.05 0.80 -17.16
CA ASN A 178 14.76 1.78 -17.97
C ASN A 178 13.99 2.16 -19.24
N ALA A 179 13.33 1.20 -19.88
CA ALA A 179 12.53 1.46 -21.07
C ALA A 179 11.31 2.31 -20.73
N LEU A 180 10.63 2.05 -19.61
CA LEU A 180 9.51 2.84 -19.12
C LEU A 180 9.94 4.26 -18.74
N ALA A 181 11.06 4.40 -18.03
CA ALA A 181 11.61 5.68 -17.64
C ALA A 181 12.00 6.51 -18.87
N LEU A 182 12.66 5.91 -19.88
CA LEU A 182 13.03 6.57 -21.13
C LEU A 182 11.79 6.97 -21.95
N ALA A 183 10.75 6.12 -22.00
CA ALA A 183 9.51 6.41 -22.71
C ALA A 183 8.75 7.60 -22.10
N ASN A 184 8.89 7.82 -20.79
CA ASN A 184 8.23 8.91 -20.07
C ASN A 184 9.17 10.08 -19.72
N ASN A 185 10.36 10.15 -20.31
CA ASN A 185 11.38 11.19 -20.04
C ASN A 185 11.82 11.29 -18.56
N TYR A 186 11.75 10.22 -17.81
CA TYR A 186 12.31 10.17 -16.44
C TYR A 186 13.81 9.85 -16.49
N THR A 187 14.58 10.58 -15.72
CA THR A 187 16.01 10.27 -15.52
C THR A 187 16.15 9.41 -14.27
N ILE A 188 16.67 8.21 -14.45
CA ILE A 188 17.04 7.34 -13.30
C ILE A 188 18.41 7.81 -12.81
N ILE A 189 18.48 8.23 -11.57
CA ILE A 189 19.71 8.64 -10.88
C ILE A 189 20.16 7.52 -9.96
#